data_5e18063a5fb9f1cbef4a9fd88e04a521
#
_entry.id   5e18063a5fb9f1cbef4a9fd88e04a521
#
_cell.length_a   1.000
_cell.length_b   1.000
_cell.length_c   1.000
_cell.angle_alpha   90.00
_cell.angle_beta   90.00
_cell.angle_gamma   90.00
#
_symmetry.space_group_name_H-M   'P 1'
#
loop_
_entity.id
_entity.type
_entity.pdbx_description
1 polymer ?
#
loop_
_entity_poly.entity_id
_entity_poly.type
_entity_poly.pdbx_seq_one_letter_code
_entity_poly.pdbx_strand_id
1 'polypeptide(L)'
;MLKNYRDDFPTLSGDHPPAYLDNACVTLKPHSVIDTIHRYYTETPGCGGRSVHRYGTAVSKSVSEARNKLARFLNAPSPNEIVFTRNATHSINQVAHGLTWEKGDVVLTTDREHNSNLVPWL
;
A
#
# COMPACT_ATOMS: atom_id res chain seq x y z
N MET A 1 -25.15 -6.30 14.83
CA MET A 1 -25.02 -6.94 13.50
C MET A 1 -23.67 -6.55 12.93
N LEU A 2 -22.86 -7.50 12.47
CA LEU A 2 -21.60 -7.18 11.80
C LEU A 2 -21.93 -6.55 10.44
N LYS A 3 -21.21 -5.47 10.09
CA LYS A 3 -21.37 -4.81 8.79
C LYS A 3 -20.98 -5.81 7.68
N ASN A 4 -21.84 -5.96 6.67
CA ASN A 4 -21.48 -6.69 5.46
C ASN A 4 -20.61 -5.81 4.56
N TYR A 5 -19.36 -6.17 4.41
CA TYR A 5 -18.39 -5.41 3.58
C TYR A 5 -18.36 -5.90 2.13
N ARG A 6 -19.10 -6.94 1.75
CA ARG A 6 -19.05 -7.49 0.38
C ARG A 6 -19.49 -6.46 -0.66
N ASP A 7 -20.46 -5.63 -0.31
CA ASP A 7 -21.01 -4.60 -1.19
C ASP A 7 -20.01 -3.46 -1.48
N ASP A 8 -18.95 -3.35 -0.66
CA ASP A 8 -17.87 -2.39 -0.90
C ASP A 8 -16.96 -2.82 -2.09
N PHE A 9 -17.07 -4.09 -2.55
CA PHE A 9 -16.20 -4.68 -3.57
C PHE A 9 -17.00 -5.04 -4.83
N PRO A 10 -16.77 -4.38 -5.99
CA PRO A 10 -17.53 -4.63 -7.22
C PRO A 10 -17.43 -6.07 -7.72
N THR A 11 -16.29 -6.74 -7.51
CA THR A 11 -16.09 -8.14 -7.88
C THR A 11 -16.89 -9.14 -7.04
N LEU A 12 -17.42 -8.71 -5.91
CA LEU A 12 -18.23 -9.52 -5.00
C LEU A 12 -19.72 -9.12 -5.03
N SER A 13 -20.08 -8.18 -5.90
CA SER A 13 -21.46 -7.72 -6.11
C SER A 13 -22.19 -8.64 -7.12
N GLY A 14 -23.52 -8.66 -7.05
CA GLY A 14 -24.39 -9.43 -7.96
C GLY A 14 -25.07 -10.61 -7.27
N ASP A 15 -25.90 -11.33 -8.03
CA ASP A 15 -26.79 -12.38 -7.51
C ASP A 15 -26.05 -13.64 -7.05
N HIS A 16 -24.90 -13.93 -7.67
CA HIS A 16 -24.08 -15.11 -7.37
C HIS A 16 -22.59 -14.73 -7.21
N PRO A 17 -22.23 -13.96 -6.18
CA PRO A 17 -20.86 -13.53 -6.00
C PRO A 17 -19.94 -14.73 -5.64
N PRO A 18 -18.72 -14.77 -6.20
CA PRO A 18 -17.79 -15.86 -5.91
C PRO A 18 -17.33 -15.87 -4.46
N ALA A 19 -16.95 -17.04 -3.96
CA ALA A 19 -16.11 -17.15 -2.77
C ALA A 19 -14.66 -16.87 -3.17
N TYR A 20 -14.16 -15.66 -2.85
CA TYR A 20 -12.79 -15.28 -3.17
C TYR A 20 -11.85 -15.62 -2.02
N LEU A 21 -10.88 -16.49 -2.26
CA LEU A 21 -9.94 -17.01 -1.25
C LEU A 21 -8.47 -16.76 -1.60
N ASP A 22 -8.19 -15.95 -2.62
CA ASP A 22 -6.84 -15.71 -3.15
C ASP A 22 -6.30 -14.30 -2.82
N ASN A 23 -6.62 -13.77 -1.65
CA ASN A 23 -6.10 -12.47 -1.19
C ASN A 23 -4.58 -12.46 -0.99
N ALA A 24 -3.96 -13.64 -0.84
CA ALA A 24 -2.51 -13.75 -0.74
C ALA A 24 -1.81 -13.33 -2.03
N CYS A 25 -2.40 -13.64 -3.18
CA CYS A 25 -1.89 -13.23 -4.49
C CYS A 25 -2.37 -11.83 -4.87
N VAL A 26 -3.68 -11.60 -4.87
CA VAL A 26 -4.28 -10.32 -5.26
C VAL A 26 -5.43 -9.97 -4.32
N THR A 27 -5.25 -8.93 -3.53
CA THR A 27 -6.35 -8.37 -2.73
C THR A 27 -7.32 -7.62 -3.63
N LEU A 28 -8.62 -7.94 -3.52
CA LEU A 28 -9.69 -7.23 -4.23
C LEU A 28 -9.68 -5.74 -3.87
N LYS A 29 -10.06 -4.91 -4.83
CA LYS A 29 -10.10 -3.46 -4.65
C LYS A 29 -11.53 -3.01 -4.38
N PRO A 30 -11.78 -2.28 -3.28
CA PRO A 30 -13.09 -1.69 -3.02
C PRO A 30 -13.37 -0.54 -4.00
N HIS A 31 -14.64 -0.17 -4.14
CA HIS A 31 -15.08 0.96 -4.95
C HIS A 31 -14.27 2.23 -4.67
N SER A 32 -14.03 2.54 -3.40
CA SER A 32 -13.28 3.74 -2.99
C SER A 32 -11.86 3.83 -3.58
N VAL A 33 -11.18 2.69 -3.77
CA VAL A 33 -9.86 2.64 -4.41
C VAL A 33 -9.98 2.84 -5.92
N ILE A 34 -10.92 2.14 -6.56
CA ILE A 34 -11.15 2.22 -8.01
C ILE A 34 -11.55 3.64 -8.40
N ASP A 35 -12.49 4.24 -7.67
CA ASP A 35 -12.98 5.60 -7.90
C ASP A 35 -11.86 6.65 -7.68
N THR A 36 -10.97 6.41 -6.73
CA THR A 36 -9.83 7.30 -6.50
C THR A 36 -8.84 7.27 -7.66
N ILE A 37 -8.55 6.08 -8.20
CA ILE A 37 -7.71 5.92 -9.39
C ILE A 37 -8.38 6.57 -10.61
N HIS A 38 -9.67 6.34 -10.80
CA HIS A 38 -10.45 6.94 -11.88
C HIS A 38 -10.39 8.47 -11.81
N ARG A 39 -10.69 9.07 -10.64
CA ARG A 39 -10.63 10.52 -10.44
C ARG A 39 -9.24 11.10 -10.67
N TYR A 40 -8.20 10.40 -10.26
CA TYR A 40 -6.85 10.85 -10.55
C TYR A 40 -6.61 11.03 -12.05
N TYR A 41 -6.99 10.06 -12.86
CA TYR A 41 -6.75 10.13 -14.31
C TYR A 41 -7.70 11.08 -15.04
N THR A 42 -8.92 11.25 -14.57
CA THR A 42 -9.95 12.04 -15.27
C THR A 42 -10.04 13.50 -14.80
N GLU A 43 -9.71 13.77 -13.53
CA GLU A 43 -9.97 15.08 -12.94
C GLU A 43 -8.69 15.81 -12.47
N THR A 44 -7.72 15.08 -11.93
CA THR A 44 -6.54 15.68 -11.29
C THR A 44 -5.22 14.99 -11.67
N PRO A 45 -4.93 14.76 -12.96
CA PRO A 45 -3.67 14.17 -13.37
C PRO A 45 -2.52 15.15 -13.11
N GLY A 46 -1.66 14.87 -12.16
CA GLY A 46 -0.57 15.78 -11.80
C GLY A 46 0.57 15.12 -11.04
N CYS A 47 1.74 15.75 -11.12
CA CYS A 47 2.91 15.38 -10.36
C CYS A 47 2.84 15.97 -8.95
N GLY A 48 2.67 15.12 -7.93
CA GLY A 48 2.78 15.55 -6.54
C GLY A 48 4.20 15.95 -6.16
N GLY A 49 4.34 16.95 -5.30
CA GLY A 49 5.61 17.39 -4.71
C GLY A 49 6.51 18.26 -5.58
N ARG A 50 6.26 18.36 -6.89
CA ARG A 50 7.09 19.14 -7.82
C ARG A 50 6.35 20.26 -8.55
N SER A 51 5.04 20.15 -8.66
CA SER A 51 4.24 21.07 -9.45
C SER A 51 3.38 21.94 -8.55
N VAL A 52 3.42 23.25 -8.78
CA VAL A 52 2.64 24.26 -8.03
C VAL A 52 1.31 24.61 -8.69
N HIS A 53 1.00 24.02 -9.86
CA HIS A 53 -0.29 24.22 -10.50
C HIS A 53 -1.40 23.40 -9.82
N ARG A 54 -2.66 23.74 -10.13
CA ARG A 54 -3.87 23.18 -9.50
C ARG A 54 -3.84 21.66 -9.28
N TYR A 55 -3.47 20.88 -10.31
CA TYR A 55 -3.48 19.41 -10.23
C TYR A 55 -2.35 18.88 -9.35
N GLY A 56 -1.13 19.40 -9.50
CA GLY A 56 0.00 19.02 -8.66
C GLY A 56 -0.22 19.30 -7.19
N THR A 57 -0.83 20.45 -6.87
CA THR A 57 -1.22 20.81 -5.50
C THR A 57 -2.28 19.85 -4.94
N ALA A 58 -3.31 19.52 -5.74
CA ALA A 58 -4.35 18.59 -5.33
C ALA A 58 -3.79 17.18 -5.03
N VAL A 59 -2.90 16.67 -5.88
CA VAL A 59 -2.24 15.38 -5.68
C VAL A 59 -1.35 15.41 -4.44
N SER A 60 -0.54 16.46 -4.27
CA SER A 60 0.33 16.62 -3.09
C SER A 60 -0.46 16.61 -1.79
N LYS A 61 -1.59 17.32 -1.77
CA LYS A 61 -2.50 17.35 -0.62
C LYS A 61 -3.07 15.96 -0.33
N SER A 62 -3.59 15.26 -1.34
CA SER A 62 -4.17 13.92 -1.18
C SER A 62 -3.14 12.90 -0.66
N VAL A 63 -1.91 12.92 -1.18
CA VAL A 63 -0.82 12.04 -0.70
C VAL A 63 -0.45 12.37 0.74
N SER A 64 -0.36 13.65 1.11
CA SER A 64 -0.08 14.07 2.48
C SER A 64 -1.17 13.63 3.45
N GLU A 65 -2.44 13.80 3.08
CA GLU A 65 -3.57 13.34 3.89
C GLU A 65 -3.59 11.82 4.08
N ALA A 66 -3.30 11.05 3.02
CA ALA A 66 -3.19 9.60 3.09
C ALA A 66 -2.06 9.18 4.05
N ARG A 67 -0.89 9.82 3.94
CA ARG A 67 0.26 9.57 4.82
C ARG A 67 -0.07 9.87 6.28
N ASN A 68 -0.72 10.98 6.57
CA ASN A 68 -1.19 11.33 7.91
C ASN A 68 -2.20 10.31 8.47
N LYS A 69 -3.12 9.80 7.64
CA LYS A 69 -4.09 8.77 8.05
C LYS A 69 -3.37 7.46 8.40
N LEU A 70 -2.41 7.04 7.57
CA LEU A 70 -1.64 5.83 7.82
C LEU A 70 -0.75 5.94 9.07
N ALA A 71 -0.11 7.08 9.28
CA ALA A 71 0.66 7.32 10.50
C ALA A 71 -0.21 7.14 11.76
N ARG A 72 -1.40 7.74 11.78
CA ARG A 72 -2.34 7.54 12.90
C ARG A 72 -2.81 6.09 13.04
N PHE A 73 -3.12 5.42 11.93
CA PHE A 73 -3.57 4.04 11.94
C PHE A 73 -2.51 3.07 12.49
N LEU A 74 -1.24 3.31 12.14
CA LEU A 74 -0.10 2.51 12.58
C LEU A 74 0.49 2.99 13.92
N ASN A 75 -0.05 4.04 14.52
CA ASN A 75 0.49 4.69 15.71
C ASN A 75 1.94 5.15 15.53
N ALA A 76 2.31 5.60 14.33
CA ALA A 76 3.62 6.15 14.05
C ALA A 76 3.71 7.58 14.61
N PRO A 77 4.82 7.95 15.28
CA PRO A 77 5.02 9.29 15.85
C PRO A 77 4.98 10.41 14.82
N SER A 78 5.36 10.13 13.57
CA SER A 78 5.42 11.12 12.50
C SER A 78 4.94 10.55 11.16
N PRO A 79 4.20 11.31 10.35
CA PRO A 79 3.90 10.93 8.97
C PRO A 79 5.16 10.75 8.10
N ASN A 80 6.29 11.32 8.49
CA ASN A 80 7.57 11.15 7.77
C ASN A 80 8.14 9.73 7.89
N GLU A 81 7.65 8.93 8.84
CA GLU A 81 8.01 7.52 8.97
C GLU A 81 7.25 6.61 8.01
N ILE A 82 6.25 7.16 7.30
CA ILE A 82 5.46 6.40 6.33
C ILE A 82 6.07 6.54 4.94
N VAL A 83 6.55 5.44 4.40
CA VAL A 83 7.08 5.37 3.03
C VAL A 83 6.13 4.55 2.16
N PHE A 84 5.65 5.13 1.06
CA PHE A 84 4.85 4.40 0.07
C PHE A 84 5.76 3.63 -0.88
N THR A 85 5.50 2.35 -1.02
CA THR A 85 6.22 1.46 -1.94
C THR A 85 5.25 0.79 -2.91
N ARG A 86 5.77 0.12 -3.93
CA ARG A 86 4.94 -0.56 -4.94
C ARG A 86 4.28 -1.83 -4.40
N ASN A 87 4.98 -2.56 -3.53
CA ASN A 87 4.54 -3.84 -2.95
C ASN A 87 5.46 -4.24 -1.78
N ALA A 88 5.12 -5.32 -1.08
CA ALA A 88 5.91 -5.85 0.03
C ALA A 88 7.34 -6.24 -0.40
N THR A 89 7.53 -6.82 -1.58
CA THR A 89 8.85 -7.17 -2.11
C THR A 89 9.75 -5.92 -2.19
N HIS A 90 9.21 -4.81 -2.72
CA HIS A 90 9.96 -3.55 -2.78
C HIS A 90 10.30 -3.03 -1.37
N SER A 91 9.36 -3.09 -0.43
CA SER A 91 9.58 -2.62 0.95
C SER A 91 10.68 -3.41 1.64
N ILE A 92 10.65 -4.74 1.54
CA ILE A 92 11.63 -5.63 2.18
C ILE A 92 13.02 -5.40 1.58
N ASN A 93 13.14 -5.35 0.25
CA ASN A 93 14.40 -5.06 -0.41
C ASN A 93 14.95 -3.67 -0.04
N GLN A 94 14.08 -2.67 0.09
CA GLN A 94 14.50 -1.32 0.50
C GLN A 94 15.10 -1.33 1.91
N VAL A 95 14.53 -2.11 2.84
CA VAL A 95 15.09 -2.29 4.19
C VAL A 95 16.39 -3.07 4.12
N ALA A 96 16.40 -4.23 3.45
CA ALA A 96 17.58 -5.11 3.37
C ALA A 96 18.82 -4.40 2.80
N HIS A 97 18.63 -3.59 1.74
CA HIS A 97 19.70 -2.82 1.12
C HIS A 97 19.97 -1.46 1.79
N GLY A 98 19.07 -1.00 2.63
CA GLY A 98 19.22 0.28 3.35
C GLY A 98 19.94 0.15 4.68
N LEU A 99 20.10 -1.07 5.21
CA LEU A 99 20.82 -1.34 6.45
C LEU A 99 22.31 -1.56 6.17
N THR A 100 23.14 -1.10 7.08
CA THR A 100 24.57 -1.42 7.09
C THR A 100 24.77 -2.69 7.91
N TRP A 101 25.28 -3.73 7.26
CA TRP A 101 25.50 -5.04 7.87
C TRP A 101 26.95 -5.16 8.35
N GLU A 102 27.12 -5.70 9.55
CA GLU A 102 28.43 -6.00 10.14
C GLU A 102 28.62 -7.51 10.32
N LYS A 103 29.88 -7.94 10.41
CA LYS A 103 30.18 -9.35 10.67
C LYS A 103 29.64 -9.78 12.02
N GLY A 104 28.71 -10.72 12.00
CA GLY A 104 28.05 -11.25 13.21
C GLY A 104 26.60 -10.83 13.33
N ASP A 105 26.12 -9.92 12.48
CA ASP A 105 24.68 -9.62 12.41
C ASP A 105 23.89 -10.84 11.98
N VAL A 106 22.68 -10.98 12.52
CA VAL A 106 21.81 -12.13 12.27
C VAL A 106 20.44 -11.63 11.84
N VAL A 107 19.95 -12.18 10.74
CA VAL A 107 18.55 -12.02 10.31
C VAL A 107 17.80 -13.28 10.71
N LEU A 108 16.80 -13.13 11.56
CA LEU A 108 15.91 -14.24 11.94
C LEU A 108 14.75 -14.33 10.94
N THR A 109 14.64 -15.50 10.31
CA THR A 109 13.55 -15.84 9.37
C THR A 109 12.86 -17.13 9.77
N THR A 110 11.74 -17.46 9.13
CA THR A 110 11.09 -18.76 9.26
C THR A 110 11.39 -19.65 8.06
N ASP A 111 11.10 -20.95 8.16
CA ASP A 111 11.21 -21.91 7.06
C ASP A 111 10.03 -21.85 6.07
N ARG A 112 9.06 -20.97 6.33
CA ARG A 112 7.83 -20.79 5.54
C ARG A 112 7.70 -19.41 4.90
N GLU A 113 8.80 -18.68 4.82
CA GLU A 113 8.79 -17.35 4.22
C GLU A 113 8.49 -17.40 2.73
N HIS A 114 7.76 -16.38 2.27
CA HIS A 114 7.67 -16.11 0.84
C HIS A 114 9.04 -15.67 0.32
N ASN A 115 9.38 -16.02 -0.92
CA ASN A 115 10.68 -15.68 -1.54
C ASN A 115 11.01 -14.17 -1.44
N SER A 116 10.00 -13.31 -1.48
CA SER A 116 10.20 -11.86 -1.30
C SER A 116 10.77 -11.46 0.06
N ASN A 117 10.61 -12.30 1.08
CA ASN A 117 11.16 -12.09 2.41
C ASN A 117 12.29 -13.07 2.77
N LEU A 118 12.68 -13.96 1.88
CA LEU A 118 13.83 -14.84 2.05
C LEU A 118 15.04 -14.35 1.26
N VAL A 119 14.86 -14.16 -0.04
CA VAL A 119 15.95 -13.85 -0.97
C VAL A 119 16.72 -12.56 -0.65
N PRO A 120 16.09 -11.47 -0.20
CA PRO A 120 16.82 -10.23 0.10
C PRO A 120 17.85 -10.34 1.23
N TRP A 121 17.78 -11.40 2.04
CA TRP A 121 18.66 -11.61 3.19
C TRP A 121 19.79 -12.63 2.91
N LEU A 122 19.81 -13.24 1.73
CA LEU A 122 20.85 -14.18 1.28
C LEU A 122 22.00 -13.44 0.57
#